data_909111392714d27d4b3a9dc158c8ace1
#
_entry.id   909111392714d27d4b3a9dc158c8ace1
#
_cell.length_a   1.000
_cell.length_b   1.000
_cell.length_c   1.000
_cell.angle_alpha   90.00
_cell.angle_beta   90.00
_cell.angle_gamma   90.00
#
_symmetry.space_group_name_H-M   'P 1'
#
loop_
_entity.id
_entity.type
_entity.pdbx_description
1 polymer ?
#
loop_
_entity_poly.entity_id
_entity_poly.type
_entity_poly.pdbx_seq_one_letter_code
_entity_poly.pdbx_strand_id
1 'polypeptide(L)'
;GVEQIYIACVDGLKGFSEAINSIFPQTIVQLCIVHMVRNSLNYVPWKDRKLVAADLREIYTAANDKAAEIALENFKKKWDHKYPTIGQIWTRNWQGIIPFLAFPDYIRKAIYTTNTIEAINRQIRKIIKSKGSFPNDEAVFKLVFLCLQNAQKKWTMPIRDWKLALNQFSILFNLHTWSDRLEKGPLIQVGLLHEAGHPEAWYIAMD
;
A
#
# COMPACT_ATOMS: atom_id res chain seq x y z
N GLY A 1 16.15 -14.19 -3.59
CA GLY A 1 15.13 -13.55 -2.76
C GLY A 1 15.08 -12.06 -3.01
N VAL A 2 14.28 -11.33 -2.24
CA VAL A 2 14.20 -9.88 -2.35
C VAL A 2 15.48 -9.28 -1.76
N GLU A 3 16.20 -8.50 -2.55
CA GLU A 3 17.46 -7.87 -2.13
C GLU A 3 17.21 -6.48 -1.53
N GLN A 4 16.22 -5.74 -2.05
CA GLN A 4 15.91 -4.38 -1.61
C GLN A 4 14.43 -4.07 -1.72
N ILE A 5 13.90 -3.34 -0.75
CA ILE A 5 12.56 -2.75 -0.75
C ILE A 5 12.71 -1.24 -0.67
N TYR A 6 12.14 -0.50 -1.63
CA TYR A 6 12.22 0.97 -1.64
C TYR A 6 11.11 1.61 -0.83
N ILE A 7 9.88 1.14 -1.02
CA ILE A 7 8.69 1.67 -0.34
C ILE A 7 7.86 0.50 0.17
N ALA A 8 7.50 0.52 1.44
CA ALA A 8 6.57 -0.41 2.05
C ALA A 8 5.33 0.34 2.56
N CYS A 9 4.16 -0.07 2.08
CA CYS A 9 2.88 0.46 2.56
C CYS A 9 2.26 -0.54 3.53
N VAL A 10 2.16 -0.16 4.80
CA VAL A 10 1.67 -1.03 5.87
C VAL A 10 0.31 -0.57 6.39
N ASP A 11 -0.49 -1.48 6.92
CA ASP A 11 -1.82 -1.19 7.48
C ASP A 11 -1.79 -0.66 8.93
N GLY A 12 -0.59 -0.49 9.50
CA GLY A 12 -0.38 0.01 10.85
C GLY A 12 -0.29 -1.09 11.90
N LEU A 13 0.01 -2.33 11.49
CA LEU A 13 0.31 -3.41 12.44
C LEU A 13 1.53 -3.05 13.29
N LYS A 14 1.36 -3.13 14.62
CA LYS A 14 2.41 -2.81 15.58
C LYS A 14 3.63 -3.74 15.40
N GLY A 15 4.82 -3.15 15.38
CA GLY A 15 6.08 -3.87 15.23
C GLY A 15 6.45 -4.22 13.79
N PHE A 16 5.52 -4.04 12.83
CA PHE A 16 5.76 -4.44 11.44
C PHE A 16 6.71 -3.47 10.71
N SER A 17 6.56 -2.19 10.94
CA SER A 17 7.47 -1.16 10.39
C SER A 17 8.90 -1.37 10.90
N GLU A 18 9.06 -1.68 12.17
CA GLU A 18 10.34 -1.98 12.81
C GLU A 18 10.96 -3.26 12.25
N ALA A 19 10.14 -4.29 12.02
CA ALA A 19 10.61 -5.54 11.41
C ALA A 19 11.11 -5.32 9.97
N ILE A 20 10.40 -4.52 9.16
CA ILE A 20 10.85 -4.16 7.82
C ILE A 20 12.18 -3.40 7.89
N ASN A 21 12.27 -2.37 8.71
CA ASN A 21 13.47 -1.54 8.81
C ASN A 21 14.67 -2.30 9.38
N SER A 22 14.46 -3.35 10.17
CA SER A 22 15.56 -4.19 10.68
C SER A 22 16.22 -5.01 9.60
N ILE A 23 15.49 -5.40 8.55
CA ILE A 23 16.00 -6.21 7.43
C ILE A 23 16.37 -5.31 6.24
N PHE A 24 15.54 -4.29 5.98
CA PHE A 24 15.66 -3.35 4.87
C PHE A 24 15.73 -1.90 5.40
N PRO A 25 16.88 -1.47 5.97
CA PRO A 25 16.98 -0.19 6.69
C PRO A 25 16.76 1.05 5.81
N GLN A 26 16.91 0.92 4.49
CA GLN A 26 16.68 2.02 3.54
C GLN A 26 15.22 2.12 3.05
N THR A 27 14.36 1.22 3.48
CA THR A 27 12.96 1.20 3.06
C THR A 27 12.20 2.40 3.64
N ILE A 28 11.52 3.14 2.78
CA ILE A 28 10.54 4.14 3.21
C ILE A 28 9.26 3.41 3.61
N VAL A 29 9.02 3.30 4.91
CA VAL A 29 7.80 2.68 5.43
C VAL A 29 6.74 3.76 5.66
N GLN A 30 5.55 3.55 5.11
CA GLN A 30 4.43 4.44 5.25
C GLN A 30 3.12 3.70 5.52
N LEU A 31 2.16 4.40 6.11
CA LEU A 31 0.82 3.86 6.30
C LEU A 31 0.03 3.82 4.99
N CYS A 32 -0.69 2.74 4.79
CA CYS A 32 -1.57 2.60 3.63
C CYS A 32 -2.76 3.56 3.73
N ILE A 33 -2.79 4.55 2.85
CA ILE A 33 -3.86 5.55 2.80
C ILE A 33 -5.23 4.90 2.59
N VAL A 34 -5.32 3.85 1.77
CA VAL A 34 -6.59 3.15 1.52
C VAL A 34 -7.13 2.53 2.81
N HIS A 35 -6.28 1.90 3.62
CA HIS A 35 -6.67 1.36 4.92
C HIS A 35 -7.06 2.46 5.90
N MET A 36 -6.31 3.57 5.93
CA MET A 36 -6.63 4.72 6.76
C MET A 36 -8.02 5.28 6.43
N VAL A 37 -8.34 5.46 5.15
CA VAL A 37 -9.67 5.93 4.70
C VAL A 37 -10.76 4.91 5.05
N ARG A 38 -10.54 3.62 4.74
CA ARG A 38 -11.52 2.56 5.08
C ARG A 38 -11.82 2.51 6.57
N ASN A 39 -10.78 2.53 7.39
CA ASN A 39 -10.91 2.51 8.84
C ASN A 39 -11.66 3.76 9.35
N SER A 40 -11.37 4.92 8.79
CA SER A 40 -12.10 6.16 9.12
C SER A 40 -13.59 6.04 8.81
N LEU A 41 -13.94 5.50 7.64
CA LEU A 41 -15.33 5.34 7.22
C LEU A 41 -16.13 4.31 8.03
N ASN A 42 -15.47 3.43 8.82
CA ASN A 42 -16.16 2.54 9.75
C ASN A 42 -16.86 3.30 10.90
N TYR A 43 -16.38 4.49 11.24
CA TYR A 43 -17.00 5.37 12.26
C TYR A 43 -18.14 6.23 11.70
N VAL A 44 -18.42 6.13 10.37
CA VAL A 44 -19.35 7.03 9.68
C VAL A 44 -20.58 6.28 9.18
N PRO A 45 -21.82 6.70 9.55
CA PRO A 45 -23.04 6.17 8.99
C PRO A 45 -23.10 6.36 7.48
N TRP A 46 -23.79 5.47 6.79
CA TRP A 46 -23.88 5.43 5.33
C TRP A 46 -24.16 6.79 4.67
N LYS A 47 -25.09 7.54 5.23
CA LYS A 47 -25.52 8.85 4.71
C LYS A 47 -24.39 9.88 4.58
N ASP A 48 -23.39 9.83 5.47
CA ASP A 48 -22.32 10.83 5.51
C ASP A 48 -21.02 10.31 4.87
N ARG A 49 -20.91 9.00 4.59
CA ARG A 49 -19.66 8.39 4.08
C ARG A 49 -19.12 9.06 2.83
N LYS A 50 -19.98 9.43 1.88
CA LYS A 50 -19.55 10.05 0.63
C LYS A 50 -18.91 11.43 0.88
N LEU A 51 -19.49 12.23 1.77
CA LEU A 51 -18.98 13.56 2.11
C LEU A 51 -17.68 13.46 2.91
N VAL A 52 -17.65 12.61 3.95
CA VAL A 52 -16.44 12.38 4.75
C VAL A 52 -15.30 11.83 3.87
N ALA A 53 -15.57 10.90 2.97
CA ALA A 53 -14.58 10.38 2.04
C ALA A 53 -14.03 11.44 1.08
N ALA A 54 -14.89 12.36 0.62
CA ALA A 54 -14.46 13.48 -0.22
C ALA A 54 -13.53 14.43 0.53
N ASP A 55 -13.89 14.80 1.76
CA ASP A 55 -13.04 15.68 2.57
C ASP A 55 -11.73 15.01 3.02
N LEU A 56 -11.75 13.70 3.34
CA LEU A 56 -10.51 12.94 3.56
C LEU A 56 -9.61 12.91 2.32
N ARG A 57 -10.19 12.87 1.13
CA ARG A 57 -9.45 12.88 -0.12
C ARG A 57 -8.60 14.15 -0.27
N GLU A 58 -9.10 15.29 0.16
CA GLU A 58 -8.34 16.56 0.10
C GLU A 58 -7.02 16.47 0.86
N ILE A 59 -6.95 15.70 1.96
CA ILE A 59 -5.75 15.51 2.76
C ILE A 59 -4.67 14.77 1.94
N TYR A 60 -4.98 13.60 1.40
CA TYR A 60 -3.98 12.76 0.75
C TYR A 60 -3.75 13.10 -0.74
N THR A 61 -4.56 13.96 -1.34
CA THR A 61 -4.30 14.52 -2.68
C THR A 61 -3.68 15.91 -2.63
N ALA A 62 -3.40 16.44 -1.45
CA ALA A 62 -2.76 17.74 -1.27
C ALA A 62 -1.39 17.81 -1.98
N ALA A 63 -1.02 18.99 -2.44
CA ALA A 63 0.21 19.20 -3.20
C ALA A 63 1.48 18.89 -2.38
N ASN A 64 1.45 19.15 -1.08
CA ASN A 64 2.54 18.93 -0.14
C ASN A 64 2.02 18.74 1.29
N ASP A 65 2.93 18.48 2.23
CA ASP A 65 2.65 18.26 3.65
C ASP A 65 1.90 19.43 4.31
N LYS A 66 2.30 20.68 4.07
CA LYS A 66 1.64 21.87 4.61
C LYS A 66 0.19 22.01 4.13
N ALA A 67 -0.05 21.79 2.84
CA ALA A 67 -1.39 21.81 2.29
C ALA A 67 -2.25 20.67 2.88
N ALA A 68 -1.66 19.51 3.10
CA ALA A 68 -2.33 18.39 3.74
C ALA A 68 -2.67 18.66 5.22
N GLU A 69 -1.79 19.33 5.97
CA GLU A 69 -2.07 19.78 7.35
C GLU A 69 -3.26 20.74 7.39
N ILE A 70 -3.30 21.71 6.48
CA ILE A 70 -4.44 22.62 6.37
C ILE A 70 -5.73 21.86 6.06
N ALA A 71 -5.68 20.91 5.14
CA ALA A 71 -6.83 20.06 4.79
C ALA A 71 -7.29 19.22 5.99
N LEU A 72 -6.36 18.66 6.79
CA LEU A 72 -6.69 17.93 8.01
C LEU A 72 -7.36 18.84 9.06
N GLU A 73 -6.84 20.04 9.27
CA GLU A 73 -7.47 20.99 10.19
C GLU A 73 -8.86 21.44 9.71
N ASN A 74 -9.06 21.63 8.43
CA ASN A 74 -10.38 21.92 7.85
C ASN A 74 -11.34 20.72 8.05
N PHE A 75 -10.84 19.51 7.83
CA PHE A 75 -11.57 18.28 8.11
C PHE A 75 -12.03 18.22 9.58
N LYS A 76 -11.12 18.46 10.52
CA LYS A 76 -11.41 18.47 11.97
C LYS A 76 -12.46 19.53 12.34
N LYS A 77 -12.30 20.77 11.86
CA LYS A 77 -13.29 21.85 12.08
C LYS A 77 -14.68 21.44 11.60
N LYS A 78 -14.77 20.73 10.48
CA LYS A 78 -16.06 20.33 9.88
C LYS A 78 -16.66 19.09 10.54
N TRP A 79 -15.85 18.13 10.98
CA TRP A 79 -16.35 16.81 11.36
C TRP A 79 -16.13 16.41 12.81
N ASP A 80 -15.20 17.03 13.56
CA ASP A 80 -14.87 16.59 14.93
C ASP A 80 -16.05 16.68 15.91
N HIS A 81 -17.01 17.59 15.67
CA HIS A 81 -18.24 17.65 16.45
C HIS A 81 -19.11 16.40 16.30
N LYS A 82 -18.95 15.65 15.21
CA LYS A 82 -19.76 14.47 14.88
C LYS A 82 -18.93 13.17 14.87
N TYR A 83 -17.68 13.23 14.41
CA TYR A 83 -16.77 12.09 14.25
C TYR A 83 -15.37 12.41 14.76
N PRO A 84 -15.18 12.77 16.04
CA PRO A 84 -13.89 13.22 16.59
C PRO A 84 -12.78 12.17 16.46
N THR A 85 -13.13 10.90 16.50
CA THR A 85 -12.18 9.79 16.40
C THR A 85 -11.39 9.83 15.11
N ILE A 86 -11.97 10.29 14.00
CA ILE A 86 -11.31 10.30 12.69
C ILE A 86 -10.16 11.31 12.71
N GLY A 87 -10.42 12.56 13.10
CA GLY A 87 -9.39 13.59 13.21
C GLY A 87 -8.24 13.17 14.12
N GLN A 88 -8.56 12.56 15.28
CA GLN A 88 -7.56 12.02 16.21
C GLN A 88 -6.70 10.91 15.59
N ILE A 89 -7.31 9.95 14.86
CA ILE A 89 -6.58 8.87 14.19
C ILE A 89 -5.61 9.44 13.16
N TRP A 90 -6.03 10.37 12.32
CA TRP A 90 -5.18 10.99 11.31
C TRP A 90 -4.05 11.80 11.92
N THR A 91 -4.33 12.59 12.98
CA THR A 91 -3.31 13.34 13.70
C THR A 91 -2.27 12.43 14.34
N ARG A 92 -2.70 11.36 15.03
CA ARG A 92 -1.80 10.40 15.69
C ARG A 92 -0.89 9.66 14.70
N ASN A 93 -1.40 9.35 13.53
CA ASN A 93 -0.68 8.59 12.50
C ASN A 93 0.01 9.50 11.46
N TRP A 94 0.06 10.81 11.71
CA TRP A 94 0.54 11.80 10.73
C TRP A 94 1.94 11.51 10.19
N GLN A 95 2.87 11.14 11.07
CA GLN A 95 4.25 10.81 10.69
C GLN A 95 4.34 9.60 9.76
N GLY A 96 3.40 8.67 9.84
CA GLY A 96 3.31 7.54 8.91
C GLY A 96 2.66 7.88 7.57
N ILE A 97 2.01 9.05 7.46
CA ILE A 97 1.32 9.51 6.25
C ILE A 97 2.22 10.46 5.44
N ILE A 98 3.00 11.32 6.11
CA ILE A 98 3.84 12.35 5.47
C ILE A 98 4.74 11.80 4.35
N PRO A 99 5.41 10.65 4.47
CA PRO A 99 6.27 10.14 3.41
C PRO A 99 5.56 10.01 2.06
N PHE A 100 4.27 9.66 2.07
CA PHE A 100 3.46 9.59 0.87
C PHE A 100 3.35 10.93 0.13
N LEU A 101 3.28 12.04 0.87
CA LEU A 101 3.10 13.38 0.32
C LEU A 101 4.37 13.92 -0.34
N ALA A 102 5.53 13.36 -0.02
CA ALA A 102 6.79 13.71 -0.66
C ALA A 102 6.91 13.20 -2.11
N PHE A 103 6.08 12.21 -2.49
CA PHE A 103 6.14 11.63 -3.84
C PHE A 103 5.30 12.43 -4.84
N PRO A 104 5.74 12.51 -6.12
CA PRO A 104 4.93 13.04 -7.22
C PRO A 104 3.63 12.24 -7.44
N ASP A 105 2.61 12.89 -8.02
CA ASP A 105 1.27 12.32 -8.19
C ASP A 105 1.23 10.95 -8.89
N TYR A 106 2.08 10.73 -9.89
CA TYR A 106 2.13 9.46 -10.62
C TYR A 106 2.71 8.33 -9.75
N ILE A 107 3.68 8.62 -8.87
CA ILE A 107 4.16 7.67 -7.86
C ILE A 107 3.09 7.42 -6.81
N ARG A 108 2.45 8.48 -6.30
CA ARG A 108 1.34 8.33 -5.35
C ARG A 108 0.24 7.45 -5.92
N LYS A 109 -0.10 7.60 -7.20
CA LYS A 109 -1.08 6.74 -7.89
C LYS A 109 -0.63 5.28 -7.95
N ALA A 110 0.63 5.01 -8.26
CA ALA A 110 1.18 3.65 -8.27
C ALA A 110 1.12 3.00 -6.86
N ILE A 111 1.53 3.74 -5.83
CA ILE A 111 1.46 3.31 -4.42
C ILE A 111 0.00 3.10 -3.97
N TYR A 112 -0.91 3.97 -4.38
CA TYR A 112 -2.31 3.97 -3.99
C TYR A 112 -3.15 2.89 -4.70
N THR A 113 -2.66 2.34 -5.82
CA THR A 113 -3.39 1.35 -6.60
C THR A 113 -3.24 -0.05 -6.00
N THR A 114 -3.93 -0.31 -4.89
CA THR A 114 -3.90 -1.61 -4.17
C THR A 114 -4.68 -2.73 -4.87
N ASN A 115 -5.36 -2.43 -5.98
CA ASN A 115 -6.30 -3.34 -6.63
C ASN A 115 -5.69 -4.70 -7.03
N THR A 116 -4.43 -4.71 -7.47
CA THR A 116 -3.75 -5.93 -7.91
C THR A 116 -3.59 -6.93 -6.76
N ILE A 117 -3.17 -6.45 -5.61
CA ILE A 117 -2.88 -7.28 -4.45
C ILE A 117 -4.16 -7.69 -3.74
N GLU A 118 -5.15 -6.80 -3.62
CA GLU A 118 -6.48 -7.17 -3.15
C GLU A 118 -7.11 -8.25 -4.04
N ALA A 119 -6.89 -8.18 -5.35
CA ALA A 119 -7.34 -9.21 -6.29
C ALA A 119 -6.63 -10.55 -6.05
N ILE A 120 -5.31 -10.55 -5.80
CA ILE A 120 -4.55 -11.75 -5.45
C ILE A 120 -5.06 -12.34 -4.14
N ASN A 121 -5.13 -11.54 -3.09
CA ASN A 121 -5.62 -12.01 -1.79
C ASN A 121 -7.02 -12.60 -1.87
N ARG A 122 -7.89 -11.98 -2.65
CA ARG A 122 -9.23 -12.51 -2.90
C ARG A 122 -9.17 -13.88 -3.58
N GLN A 123 -8.28 -14.05 -4.55
CA GLN A 123 -8.10 -15.34 -5.23
C GLN A 123 -7.53 -16.40 -4.30
N ILE A 124 -6.48 -16.08 -3.54
CA ILE A 124 -5.87 -16.98 -2.56
C ILE A 124 -6.89 -17.38 -1.51
N ARG A 125 -7.60 -16.44 -0.91
CA ARG A 125 -8.64 -16.72 0.09
C ARG A 125 -9.76 -17.60 -0.46
N LYS A 126 -10.18 -17.37 -1.71
CA LYS A 126 -11.21 -18.20 -2.36
C LYS A 126 -10.76 -19.65 -2.49
N ILE A 127 -9.51 -19.87 -2.89
CA ILE A 127 -8.95 -21.21 -3.08
C ILE A 127 -8.73 -21.89 -1.72
N ILE A 128 -8.14 -21.21 -0.74
CA ILE A 128 -7.94 -21.74 0.61
C ILE A 128 -9.27 -22.13 1.24
N LYS A 129 -10.28 -21.25 1.17
CA LYS A 129 -11.59 -21.49 1.74
C LYS A 129 -12.31 -22.69 1.10
N SER A 130 -12.12 -22.92 -0.21
CA SER A 130 -12.72 -24.06 -0.91
C SER A 130 -12.04 -25.40 -0.58
N LYS A 131 -10.76 -25.36 -0.15
CA LYS A 131 -9.98 -26.57 0.18
C LYS A 131 -10.25 -27.10 1.59
N GLY A 132 -10.62 -26.22 2.54
CA GLY A 132 -10.95 -26.55 3.93
C GLY A 132 -9.73 -26.85 4.80
N SER A 133 -8.94 -27.89 4.51
CA SER A 133 -7.74 -28.27 5.27
C SER A 133 -6.59 -28.66 4.35
N PHE A 134 -5.36 -28.57 4.87
CA PHE A 134 -4.14 -28.93 4.18
C PHE A 134 -3.40 -30.03 4.95
N PRO A 135 -2.82 -31.03 4.27
CA PRO A 135 -2.10 -32.12 4.94
C PRO A 135 -0.76 -31.66 5.52
N ASN A 136 -0.11 -30.66 4.94
CA ASN A 136 1.17 -30.09 5.35
C ASN A 136 1.39 -28.71 4.74
N ASP A 137 2.45 -28.02 5.17
CA ASP A 137 2.81 -26.68 4.72
C ASP A 137 3.20 -26.64 3.23
N GLU A 138 3.85 -27.70 2.71
CA GLU A 138 4.21 -27.79 1.30
C GLU A 138 2.98 -27.73 0.39
N ALA A 139 1.86 -28.35 0.80
CA ALA A 139 0.61 -28.30 0.07
C ALA A 139 0.04 -26.87 0.02
N VAL A 140 0.21 -26.08 1.09
CA VAL A 140 -0.16 -24.66 1.12
C VAL A 140 0.71 -23.87 0.15
N PHE A 141 2.04 -24.00 0.24
CA PHE A 141 2.98 -23.30 -0.65
C PHE A 141 2.71 -23.62 -2.12
N LYS A 142 2.54 -24.90 -2.46
CA LYS A 142 2.23 -25.33 -3.82
C LYS A 142 0.94 -24.67 -4.34
N LEU A 143 -0.08 -24.62 -3.51
CA LEU A 143 -1.38 -24.05 -3.92
C LEU A 143 -1.30 -22.54 -4.09
N VAL A 144 -0.61 -21.83 -3.18
CA VAL A 144 -0.37 -20.39 -3.29
C VAL A 144 0.47 -20.09 -4.55
N PHE A 145 1.54 -20.84 -4.80
CA PHE A 145 2.36 -20.71 -5.99
C PHE A 145 1.56 -20.86 -7.28
N LEU A 146 0.74 -21.89 -7.40
CA LEU A 146 -0.13 -22.11 -8.56
C LEU A 146 -1.18 -20.98 -8.74
N CYS A 147 -1.68 -20.46 -7.62
CA CYS A 147 -2.59 -19.32 -7.62
C CYS A 147 -1.91 -18.07 -8.18
N LEU A 148 -0.68 -17.79 -7.74
CA LEU A 148 0.12 -16.66 -8.21
C LEU A 148 0.48 -16.79 -9.69
N GLN A 149 0.90 -17.98 -10.15
CA GLN A 149 1.15 -18.23 -11.56
C GLN A 149 -0.08 -17.98 -12.43
N ASN A 150 -1.27 -18.39 -11.98
CA ASN A 150 -2.51 -18.13 -12.68
C ASN A 150 -2.90 -16.64 -12.69
N ALA A 151 -2.61 -15.92 -11.62
CA ALA A 151 -2.81 -14.48 -11.56
C ALA A 151 -1.86 -13.75 -12.53
N GLN A 152 -0.59 -14.14 -12.58
CA GLN A 152 0.44 -13.57 -13.45
C GLN A 152 0.06 -13.64 -14.94
N LYS A 153 -0.56 -14.73 -15.39
CA LYS A 153 -1.05 -14.87 -16.78
C LYS A 153 -2.05 -13.78 -17.19
N LYS A 154 -2.72 -13.15 -16.23
CA LYS A 154 -3.71 -12.08 -16.46
C LYS A 154 -3.10 -10.69 -16.38
N TRP A 155 -1.85 -10.55 -15.93
CA TRP A 155 -1.15 -9.27 -15.80
C TRP A 155 -0.40 -8.95 -17.09
N THR A 156 -1.16 -8.62 -18.11
CA THR A 156 -0.60 -8.34 -19.44
C THR A 156 -0.35 -6.85 -19.68
N MET A 157 -0.88 -5.97 -18.82
CA MET A 157 -0.76 -4.53 -19.00
C MET A 157 0.09 -3.93 -17.88
N PRO A 158 1.07 -3.07 -18.20
CA PRO A 158 1.81 -2.32 -17.18
C PRO A 158 0.90 -1.34 -16.45
N ILE A 159 1.28 -0.98 -15.22
CA ILE A 159 0.63 0.11 -14.49
C ILE A 159 0.79 1.40 -15.32
N ARG A 160 -0.30 2.17 -15.42
CA ARG A 160 -0.28 3.47 -16.12
C ARG A 160 0.81 4.37 -15.52
N ASP A 161 1.53 5.07 -16.39
CA ASP A 161 2.64 5.97 -16.02
C ASP A 161 3.83 5.28 -15.32
N TRP A 162 3.92 3.93 -15.39
CA TRP A 162 4.96 3.17 -14.71
C TRP A 162 6.39 3.56 -15.12
N LYS A 163 6.62 3.84 -16.40
CA LYS A 163 7.95 4.30 -16.87
C LYS A 163 8.38 5.61 -16.20
N LEU A 164 7.44 6.54 -15.98
CA LEU A 164 7.71 7.79 -15.28
C LEU A 164 8.02 7.55 -13.81
N ALA A 165 7.28 6.63 -13.18
CA ALA A 165 7.52 6.24 -11.79
C ALA A 165 8.91 5.60 -11.64
N LEU A 166 9.30 4.69 -12.54
CA LEU A 166 10.63 4.05 -12.55
C LEU A 166 11.76 5.07 -12.68
N ASN A 167 11.65 6.02 -13.62
CA ASN A 167 12.65 7.07 -13.77
C ASN A 167 12.81 7.89 -12.50
N GLN A 168 11.70 8.22 -11.83
CA GLN A 168 11.76 8.96 -10.58
C GLN A 168 12.34 8.12 -9.44
N PHE A 169 12.01 6.83 -9.36
CA PHE A 169 12.63 5.92 -8.39
C PHE A 169 14.14 5.82 -8.61
N SER A 170 14.61 5.77 -9.86
CA SER A 170 16.04 5.75 -10.15
C SER A 170 16.75 6.99 -9.63
N ILE A 171 16.12 8.16 -9.70
CA ILE A 171 16.64 9.42 -9.18
C ILE A 171 16.61 9.43 -7.64
N LEU A 172 15.46 9.08 -7.04
CA LEU A 172 15.25 9.14 -5.59
C LEU A 172 16.13 8.15 -4.82
N PHE A 173 16.39 6.98 -5.41
CA PHE A 173 17.13 5.90 -4.76
C PHE A 173 18.53 5.68 -5.35
N ASN A 174 19.02 6.61 -6.20
CA ASN A 174 20.36 6.55 -6.83
C ASN A 174 20.62 5.24 -7.59
N LEU A 175 19.65 4.76 -8.34
CA LEU A 175 19.72 3.48 -9.02
C LEU A 175 20.48 3.62 -10.35
N HIS A 176 21.82 3.58 -10.33
CA HIS A 176 22.66 3.75 -11.53
C HIS A 176 22.62 2.58 -12.54
N THR A 177 21.94 1.48 -12.22
CA THR A 177 21.99 0.23 -13.01
C THR A 177 20.67 -0.15 -13.70
N TRP A 178 19.73 0.79 -13.83
CA TRP A 178 18.40 0.48 -14.37
C TRP A 178 18.36 0.24 -15.89
N SER A 179 19.26 0.87 -16.67
CA SER A 179 19.32 0.70 -18.11
C SER A 179 19.52 -0.77 -18.51
N ASP A 180 20.36 -1.50 -17.77
CA ASP A 180 20.70 -2.89 -18.10
C ASP A 180 19.62 -3.89 -17.64
N ARG A 181 18.74 -3.49 -16.71
CA ARG A 181 17.67 -4.34 -16.16
C ARG A 181 16.33 -4.16 -16.89
N LEU A 182 16.09 -3.01 -17.51
CA LEU A 182 14.86 -2.75 -18.30
C LEU A 182 14.76 -3.61 -19.56
N GLU A 183 15.89 -4.13 -20.09
CA GLU A 183 15.91 -5.03 -21.23
C GLU A 183 15.44 -6.46 -20.89
N LYS A 184 15.37 -6.83 -19.60
CA LYS A 184 15.08 -8.22 -19.13
C LYS A 184 13.62 -8.46 -18.75
N GLY A 185 12.71 -7.51 -18.96
CA GLY A 185 11.26 -7.69 -18.72
C GLY A 185 10.76 -6.99 -17.44
N PRO A 186 9.44 -7.01 -17.18
CA PRO A 186 8.83 -6.24 -16.08
C PRO A 186 9.21 -6.85 -14.73
N LEU A 187 10.15 -6.21 -14.05
CA LEU A 187 10.63 -6.58 -12.71
C LEU A 187 9.81 -5.86 -11.64
N ILE A 188 8.54 -6.23 -11.51
CA ILE A 188 7.76 -5.88 -10.32
C ILE A 188 7.47 -7.16 -9.56
N GLN A 189 8.25 -7.41 -8.53
CA GLN A 189 7.79 -8.32 -7.49
C GLN A 189 6.94 -7.55 -6.50
N VAL A 190 5.64 -7.80 -6.55
CA VAL A 190 4.73 -7.41 -5.50
C VAL A 190 4.71 -8.55 -4.50
N GLY A 191 5.43 -8.39 -3.42
CA GLY A 191 5.53 -9.42 -2.39
C GLY A 191 4.52 -9.23 -1.27
N LEU A 192 4.05 -10.34 -0.73
CA LEU A 192 3.21 -10.45 0.46
C LEU A 192 4.06 -10.96 1.60
N LEU A 193 4.21 -10.16 2.66
CA LEU A 193 4.61 -10.67 3.96
C LEU A 193 3.32 -10.94 4.76
N HIS A 194 3.02 -12.20 5.00
CA HIS A 194 1.88 -12.64 5.76
C HIS A 194 2.37 -13.25 7.08
N GLU A 195 2.05 -12.63 8.21
CA GLU A 195 1.98 -13.31 9.48
C GLU A 195 0.55 -13.74 9.77
N ALA A 196 0.41 -14.95 10.29
CA ALA A 196 -0.87 -15.59 10.56
C ALA A 196 -1.73 -14.73 11.49
N GLY A 197 -2.82 -14.19 10.96
CA GLY A 197 -3.90 -13.60 11.75
C GLY A 197 -4.22 -12.12 11.55
N HIS A 198 -3.46 -11.38 10.74
CA HIS A 198 -3.73 -9.94 10.51
C HIS A 198 -3.71 -9.53 9.02
N PRO A 199 -4.56 -8.54 8.62
CA PRO A 199 -4.65 -8.11 7.23
C PRO A 199 -3.52 -7.15 6.84
N GLU A 200 -2.74 -7.56 5.87
CA GLU A 200 -2.22 -6.87 4.70
C GLU A 200 -1.20 -5.73 4.90
N ALA A 201 0.06 -6.06 4.73
CA ALA A 201 1.11 -5.11 4.39
C ALA A 201 1.55 -5.26 2.92
N TRP A 202 1.96 -4.16 2.33
CA TRP A 202 2.30 -4.07 0.92
C TRP A 202 3.69 -3.48 0.73
N TYR A 203 4.48 -4.05 -0.17
CA TYR A 203 5.75 -3.48 -0.58
C TYR A 203 5.91 -3.51 -2.10
N ILE A 204 6.63 -2.54 -2.63
CA ILE A 204 7.16 -2.57 -3.98
C ILE A 204 8.61 -3.01 -3.84
N ALA A 205 8.90 -4.25 -4.22
CA ALA A 205 10.23 -4.80 -4.28
C ALA A 205 10.66 -4.90 -5.73
N MET A 206 11.94 -4.70 -5.96
CA MET A 206 12.57 -4.83 -7.27
C MET A 206 13.76 -5.77 -7.12
N ASP A 207 13.79 -6.79 -7.96
CA ASP A 207 14.97 -7.65 -8.17
C ASP A 207 15.91 -7.03 -9.21
#